data_89943c861e512b089e5ab00cf7b82b11
#
_entry.id   89943c861e512b089e5ab00cf7b82b11
#
_cell.length_a   1.000
_cell.length_b   1.000
_cell.length_c   1.000
_cell.angle_alpha   90.00
_cell.angle_beta   90.00
_cell.angle_gamma   90.00
#
_symmetry.space_group_name_H-M   'P 1'
#
loop_
_entity.id
_entity.type
_entity.pdbx_description
1 polymer ?
#
loop_
_entity_poly.entity_id
_entity_poly.type
_entity_poly.pdbx_seq_one_letter_code
_entity_poly.pdbx_strand_id
1 'polypeptide(L)'
;MSSWEEIANQVAPLGAPPPSGLATGARRGKDGKRGNLGEIFGVSRYLECAPASAGDGPETVWGGWEESGRDGAYYFIDRAVTAYDAQGDNLGARFEKALQKPPSQWLEGLGSEDLVFCDIETTGLSSANPLFLIGTMVFVENQPRLQLYLARDLNEEKAILSAFGAKIRGKTLITFNGKSFDWPFIEGRAIRNLVKLPALQGHFDLLFAARRRWKSQLPNCRLQTLEMGICGRGRHGDIPSSQIPERYYDYLEMANTKGQGAHLLAPILFHNALDVLTMAELICCLAEGK
;
A
#
# COMPACT_ATOMS: atom_id res chain seq x y z
N MET A 1 7.69 -18.95 -18.52
CA MET A 1 6.33 -18.49 -18.16
C MET A 1 5.92 -19.31 -16.96
N SER A 2 6.10 -18.78 -15.74
CA SER A 2 5.58 -19.41 -14.54
C SER A 2 4.05 -19.29 -14.53
N SER A 3 3.36 -20.37 -14.15
CA SER A 3 1.90 -20.39 -14.12
C SER A 3 1.37 -19.43 -13.06
N TRP A 4 0.17 -18.90 -13.28
CA TRP A 4 -0.51 -18.00 -12.33
C TRP A 4 -0.76 -18.64 -10.96
N GLU A 5 -0.78 -19.98 -10.87
CA GLU A 5 -0.85 -20.73 -9.62
C GLU A 5 0.41 -20.54 -8.74
N GLU A 6 1.59 -20.39 -9.34
CA GLU A 6 2.82 -20.09 -8.60
C GLU A 6 2.82 -18.67 -8.04
N ILE A 7 2.19 -17.71 -8.73
CA ILE A 7 2.05 -16.32 -8.28
C ILE A 7 0.95 -16.21 -7.22
N ALA A 8 -0.17 -16.92 -7.38
CA ALA A 8 -1.26 -16.96 -6.39
C ALA A 8 -0.81 -17.59 -5.04
N ASN A 9 0.05 -18.62 -5.08
CA ASN A 9 0.65 -19.19 -3.87
C ASN A 9 1.63 -18.26 -3.16
N GLN A 10 2.10 -17.19 -3.82
CA GLN A 10 2.89 -16.13 -3.18
C GLN A 10 2.02 -15.11 -2.42
N VAL A 11 0.71 -15.11 -2.64
CA VAL A 11 -0.28 -14.17 -2.06
C VAL A 11 -1.25 -14.87 -1.10
N ALA A 12 -0.98 -16.09 -0.65
CA ALA A 12 -1.85 -16.79 0.29
C ALA A 12 -1.98 -16.05 1.63
N PRO A 13 -3.20 -15.98 2.22
CA PRO A 13 -3.45 -15.21 3.43
C PRO A 13 -2.67 -15.72 4.63
N LEU A 14 -2.31 -14.81 5.53
CA LEU A 14 -1.80 -15.13 6.87
C LEU A 14 -2.87 -15.94 7.62
N GLY A 15 -2.63 -17.23 7.78
CA GLY A 15 -3.57 -18.14 8.49
C GLY A 15 -3.64 -19.54 7.92
N ALA A 16 -3.19 -19.78 6.69
CA ALA A 16 -3.06 -21.13 6.18
C ALA A 16 -1.82 -21.80 6.79
N PRO A 17 -1.90 -23.05 7.28
CA PRO A 17 -0.74 -23.78 7.77
C PRO A 17 0.23 -24.00 6.61
N PRO A 18 1.57 -23.88 6.87
CA PRO A 18 2.57 -24.16 5.85
C PRO A 18 2.47 -25.61 5.39
N PRO A 19 2.75 -25.90 4.10
CA PRO A 19 2.80 -27.28 3.63
C PRO A 19 3.81 -28.07 4.47
N SER A 20 3.40 -29.27 4.87
CA SER A 20 4.20 -30.21 5.65
C SER A 20 5.50 -30.53 4.90
N GLY A 21 6.66 -30.02 5.37
CA GLY A 21 7.95 -30.37 4.81
C GLY A 21 9.09 -29.39 4.97
N LEU A 22 8.88 -28.18 5.47
CA LEU A 22 9.97 -27.24 5.73
C LEU A 22 10.18 -27.08 7.25
N ALA A 23 11.30 -27.59 7.75
CA ALA A 23 11.73 -27.38 9.10
C ALA A 23 12.01 -25.90 9.34
N THR A 24 11.04 -25.21 9.91
CA THR A 24 11.18 -23.83 10.36
C THR A 24 11.93 -23.84 11.69
N GLY A 25 13.10 -23.25 11.72
CA GLY A 25 13.86 -22.99 12.96
C GLY A 25 13.16 -21.96 13.86
N ALA A 26 11.86 -22.13 14.12
CA ALA A 26 11.15 -21.36 15.12
C ALA A 26 11.52 -21.89 16.51
N ARG A 27 12.14 -21.06 17.33
CA ARG A 27 12.37 -21.38 18.75
C ARG A 27 11.00 -21.65 19.38
N ARG A 28 10.81 -22.89 19.86
CA ARG A 28 9.65 -23.27 20.68
C ARG A 28 9.79 -22.58 22.03
N GLY A 29 8.81 -21.74 22.38
CA GLY A 29 8.59 -21.36 23.76
C GLY A 29 8.29 -22.61 24.60
N LYS A 30 8.62 -22.60 25.89
CA LYS A 30 8.48 -23.73 26.82
C LYS A 30 7.06 -24.31 26.92
N ASP A 31 6.03 -23.62 26.42
CA ASP A 31 4.61 -23.99 26.61
C ASP A 31 3.94 -24.48 25.32
N GLY A 32 4.66 -24.77 24.25
CA GLY A 32 4.11 -25.40 23.05
C GLY A 32 3.09 -24.57 22.23
N LYS A 33 2.79 -23.32 22.64
CA LYS A 33 1.95 -22.39 21.89
C LYS A 33 2.78 -21.73 20.80
N ARG A 34 2.27 -21.69 19.55
CA ARG A 34 2.85 -20.83 18.50
C ARG A 34 2.64 -19.39 18.95
N GLY A 35 3.71 -18.67 19.29
CA GLY A 35 3.64 -17.25 19.60
C GLY A 35 3.03 -16.47 18.43
N ASN A 36 2.28 -15.41 18.74
CA ASN A 36 1.82 -14.46 17.74
C ASN A 36 3.04 -13.89 16.99
N LEU A 37 2.96 -13.72 15.68
CA LEU A 37 4.07 -13.18 14.88
C LEU A 37 4.57 -11.84 15.45
N GLY A 38 3.68 -11.00 15.98
CA GLY A 38 4.03 -9.75 16.64
C GLY A 38 4.95 -9.94 17.86
N GLU A 39 4.70 -10.98 18.69
CA GLU A 39 5.57 -11.33 19.83
C GLU A 39 6.92 -11.89 19.37
N ILE A 40 6.91 -12.67 18.27
CA ILE A 40 8.14 -13.26 17.70
C ILE A 40 9.07 -12.17 17.15
N PHE A 41 8.50 -11.14 16.51
CA PHE A 41 9.25 -10.05 15.90
C PHE A 41 9.49 -8.86 16.83
N GLY A 42 8.96 -8.87 18.06
CA GLY A 42 9.12 -7.76 19.00
C GLY A 42 8.46 -6.47 18.48
N VAL A 43 7.23 -6.58 17.94
CA VAL A 43 6.47 -5.43 17.47
C VAL A 43 6.37 -4.40 18.58
N SER A 44 6.88 -3.20 18.35
CA SER A 44 6.95 -2.12 19.35
C SER A 44 5.73 -1.22 19.34
N ARG A 45 4.95 -1.23 18.26
CA ARG A 45 3.75 -0.40 18.10
C ARG A 45 2.73 -1.04 17.17
N TYR A 46 1.45 -0.71 17.40
CA TYR A 46 0.34 -1.08 16.52
C TYR A 46 -0.38 0.18 16.05
N LEU A 47 -0.72 0.21 14.77
CA LEU A 47 -1.64 1.21 14.23
C LEU A 47 -3.03 0.61 14.16
N GLU A 48 -4.04 1.42 14.48
CA GLU A 48 -5.43 0.98 14.54
C GLU A 48 -6.25 1.63 13.43
N CYS A 49 -7.07 0.82 12.78
CA CYS A 49 -8.07 1.33 11.86
C CYS A 49 -9.15 2.08 12.65
N ALA A 50 -9.24 3.39 12.45
CA ALA A 50 -10.33 4.17 13.03
C ALA A 50 -11.65 3.75 12.35
N PRO A 51 -12.67 3.31 13.10
CA PRO A 51 -13.95 2.96 12.51
C PRO A 51 -14.63 4.22 11.96
N ALA A 52 -15.14 4.13 10.72
CA ALA A 52 -16.11 5.09 10.24
C ALA A 52 -17.47 4.81 10.89
N SER A 53 -18.26 5.84 11.21
CA SER A 53 -19.60 5.64 11.73
C SER A 53 -20.50 4.98 10.66
N ALA A 54 -21.40 4.10 11.07
CA ALA A 54 -22.26 3.35 10.17
C ALA A 54 -23.26 4.23 9.37
N GLY A 55 -23.41 5.51 9.76
CA GLY A 55 -24.31 6.47 9.12
C GLY A 55 -23.65 7.44 8.16
N ASP A 56 -22.31 7.39 8.04
CA ASP A 56 -21.59 8.33 7.20
C ASP A 56 -21.73 7.93 5.71
N GLY A 57 -22.05 8.90 4.87
CA GLY A 57 -21.98 8.73 3.42
C GLY A 57 -20.53 8.58 2.96
N PRO A 58 -20.32 8.10 1.72
CA PRO A 58 -18.97 7.92 1.18
C PRO A 58 -18.14 9.21 1.14
N GLU A 59 -18.80 10.36 1.14
CA GLU A 59 -18.18 11.69 1.12
C GLU A 59 -17.56 12.12 2.45
N THR A 60 -17.71 11.34 3.52
CA THR A 60 -17.18 11.68 4.85
C THR A 60 -16.03 10.78 5.29
N VAL A 61 -15.67 9.78 4.48
CA VAL A 61 -14.63 8.82 4.85
C VAL A 61 -13.29 9.51 4.99
N TRP A 62 -12.71 9.43 6.17
CA TRP A 62 -11.38 9.95 6.48
C TRP A 62 -11.15 11.44 6.14
N GLY A 63 -12.23 12.25 6.09
CA GLY A 63 -12.13 13.69 5.84
C GLY A 63 -11.57 14.04 4.47
N GLY A 64 -11.82 13.19 3.48
CA GLY A 64 -11.58 13.49 2.07
C GLY A 64 -12.66 14.43 1.51
N TRP A 65 -12.56 14.70 0.22
CA TRP A 65 -13.50 15.52 -0.52
C TRP A 65 -13.64 15.03 -1.97
N GLU A 66 -14.70 15.48 -2.63
CA GLU A 66 -14.82 15.27 -4.05
C GLU A 66 -13.86 16.22 -4.78
N GLU A 67 -12.99 15.63 -5.59
CA GLU A 67 -12.11 16.35 -6.49
C GLU A 67 -12.61 16.16 -7.93
N SER A 68 -12.65 17.22 -8.70
CA SER A 68 -13.11 17.20 -10.09
C SER A 68 -11.98 17.53 -11.04
N GLY A 69 -11.78 16.67 -12.03
CA GLY A 69 -10.78 16.83 -13.06
C GLY A 69 -11.39 16.77 -14.47
N ARG A 70 -10.53 16.76 -15.47
CA ARG A 70 -10.92 16.69 -16.88
C ARG A 70 -11.75 15.45 -17.23
N ASP A 71 -11.46 14.33 -16.58
CA ASP A 71 -12.01 13.01 -16.90
C ASP A 71 -13.08 12.54 -15.90
N GLY A 72 -13.61 13.45 -15.09
CA GLY A 72 -14.66 13.20 -14.12
C GLY A 72 -14.28 13.58 -12.69
N ALA A 73 -15.15 13.24 -11.75
CA ALA A 73 -14.93 13.43 -10.32
C ALA A 73 -14.43 12.12 -9.68
N TYR A 74 -13.83 12.24 -8.51
CA TYR A 74 -13.40 11.13 -7.67
C TYR A 74 -13.29 11.60 -6.22
N TYR A 75 -13.22 10.67 -5.29
CA TYR A 75 -13.00 11.00 -3.88
C TYR A 75 -11.50 11.06 -3.57
N PHE A 76 -11.05 12.19 -3.04
CA PHE A 76 -9.65 12.42 -2.74
C PHE A 76 -9.43 12.60 -1.25
N ILE A 77 -8.43 11.93 -0.72
CA ILE A 77 -7.99 12.05 0.67
C ILE A 77 -6.53 12.49 0.64
N ASP A 78 -6.20 13.58 1.33
CA ASP A 78 -4.82 14.06 1.50
C ASP A 78 -4.57 14.37 2.97
N ARG A 79 -3.73 13.56 3.62
CA ARG A 79 -3.48 13.67 5.05
C ARG A 79 -1.99 13.53 5.36
N ALA A 80 -1.55 14.27 6.38
CA ALA A 80 -0.22 14.05 6.95
C ALA A 80 -0.12 12.63 7.52
N VAL A 81 1.05 12.01 7.40
CA VAL A 81 1.31 10.66 7.96
C VAL A 81 1.03 10.63 9.46
N THR A 82 1.30 11.72 10.18
CA THR A 82 1.03 11.85 11.62
C THR A 82 -0.43 11.64 12.01
N ALA A 83 -1.37 11.80 11.08
CA ALA A 83 -2.78 11.47 11.30
C ALA A 83 -3.04 9.97 11.45
N TYR A 84 -2.13 9.13 10.96
CA TYR A 84 -2.20 7.66 11.02
C TYR A 84 -1.19 7.07 11.99
N ASP A 85 -0.04 7.72 12.13
CA ASP A 85 1.06 7.30 12.98
C ASP A 85 1.65 8.52 13.70
N ALA A 86 1.31 8.68 14.97
CA ALA A 86 1.82 9.78 15.79
C ALA A 86 3.36 9.76 15.94
N GLN A 87 4.00 8.60 15.75
CA GLN A 87 5.46 8.48 15.71
C GLN A 87 6.05 8.74 14.31
N GLY A 88 5.20 8.94 13.32
CA GLY A 88 5.56 9.29 11.95
C GLY A 88 6.18 10.68 11.80
N ASP A 89 6.18 11.51 12.86
CA ASP A 89 6.79 12.85 12.87
C ASP A 89 8.25 12.86 12.40
N ASN A 90 8.97 11.78 12.66
CA ASN A 90 10.37 11.65 12.26
C ASN A 90 10.56 11.06 10.87
N LEU A 91 9.51 10.60 10.19
CA LEU A 91 9.67 9.91 8.90
C LEU A 91 10.30 10.83 7.85
N GLY A 92 9.86 12.09 7.77
CA GLY A 92 10.44 13.07 6.84
C GLY A 92 11.94 13.24 7.04
N ALA A 93 12.37 13.53 8.27
CA ALA A 93 13.79 13.72 8.60
C ALA A 93 14.61 12.43 8.37
N ARG A 94 14.07 11.26 8.72
CA ARG A 94 14.73 9.98 8.48
C ARG A 94 14.86 9.69 6.98
N PHE A 95 13.85 10.02 6.21
CA PHE A 95 13.83 9.81 4.77
C PHE A 95 14.84 10.73 4.06
N GLU A 96 14.89 12.01 4.41
CA GLU A 96 15.90 12.94 3.92
C GLU A 96 17.32 12.43 4.21
N LYS A 97 17.57 11.96 5.44
CA LYS A 97 18.85 11.35 5.80
C LYS A 97 19.15 10.10 4.96
N ALA A 98 18.13 9.28 4.66
CA ALA A 98 18.28 8.10 3.82
C ALA A 98 18.67 8.46 2.38
N LEU A 99 18.16 9.56 1.85
CA LEU A 99 18.52 10.06 0.51
C LEU A 99 19.92 10.65 0.42
N GLN A 100 20.50 11.11 1.53
CA GLN A 100 21.91 11.54 1.56
C GLN A 100 22.90 10.39 1.34
N LYS A 101 22.51 9.16 1.73
CA LYS A 101 23.25 7.92 1.47
C LYS A 101 22.26 6.86 0.99
N PRO A 102 21.81 6.98 -0.26
CA PRO A 102 20.71 6.18 -0.73
C PRO A 102 21.09 4.68 -0.72
N PRO A 103 20.16 3.80 -0.27
CA PRO A 103 20.41 2.36 -0.19
C PRO A 103 20.46 1.69 -1.57
N SER A 104 20.25 2.44 -2.64
CA SER A 104 20.26 1.97 -4.02
C SER A 104 20.67 3.09 -4.97
N GLN A 105 21.47 2.75 -6.00
CA GLN A 105 21.82 3.67 -7.10
C GLN A 105 20.59 4.27 -7.82
N TRP A 106 19.44 3.61 -7.76
CA TRP A 106 18.18 4.10 -8.34
C TRP A 106 17.60 5.33 -7.64
N LEU A 107 18.10 5.67 -6.45
CA LEU A 107 17.69 6.82 -5.65
C LEU A 107 18.78 7.90 -5.59
N GLU A 108 19.94 7.67 -6.24
CA GLU A 108 21.03 8.64 -6.25
C GLU A 108 20.63 9.92 -6.97
N GLY A 109 20.89 11.05 -6.33
CA GLY A 109 20.61 12.37 -6.89
C GLY A 109 19.15 12.80 -6.91
N LEU A 110 18.24 11.99 -6.32
CA LEU A 110 16.83 12.34 -6.20
C LEU A 110 16.54 12.99 -4.85
N GLY A 111 15.70 14.01 -4.85
CA GLY A 111 15.08 14.57 -3.66
C GLY A 111 13.82 13.80 -3.28
N SER A 112 13.32 14.00 -2.06
CA SER A 112 12.09 13.36 -1.59
C SER A 112 10.88 13.76 -2.45
N GLU A 113 10.84 14.98 -2.94
CA GLU A 113 9.82 15.48 -3.85
C GLU A 113 9.81 14.82 -5.23
N ASP A 114 10.91 14.19 -5.66
CA ASP A 114 11.00 13.48 -6.94
C ASP A 114 10.35 12.11 -6.91
N LEU A 115 9.94 11.66 -5.74
CA LEU A 115 9.47 10.30 -5.47
C LEU A 115 7.97 10.25 -5.24
N VAL A 116 7.33 9.22 -5.80
CA VAL A 116 5.94 8.87 -5.51
C VAL A 116 5.89 7.38 -5.15
N PHE A 117 5.54 7.08 -3.93
CA PHE A 117 5.20 5.72 -3.51
C PHE A 117 3.80 5.39 -4.00
N CYS A 118 3.58 4.16 -4.45
CA CYS A 118 2.30 3.77 -4.99
C CYS A 118 1.96 2.33 -4.65
N ASP A 119 0.71 2.12 -4.28
CA ASP A 119 0.03 0.83 -4.12
C ASP A 119 -1.40 0.94 -4.63
N ILE A 120 -2.00 -0.15 -5.13
CA ILE A 120 -3.34 -0.14 -5.72
C ILE A 120 -4.26 -1.19 -5.12
N GLU A 121 -5.58 -0.86 -5.11
CA GLU A 121 -6.61 -1.86 -4.85
C GLU A 121 -7.49 -2.06 -6.08
N THR A 122 -7.80 -3.32 -6.34
CA THR A 122 -8.49 -3.75 -7.54
C THR A 122 -9.59 -4.74 -7.21
N THR A 123 -10.54 -4.90 -8.11
CA THR A 123 -11.62 -5.89 -7.94
C THR A 123 -11.25 -7.31 -8.41
N GLY A 124 -9.97 -7.53 -8.76
CA GLY A 124 -9.46 -8.83 -9.17
C GLY A 124 -8.01 -8.76 -9.67
N LEU A 125 -7.42 -9.91 -9.98
CA LEU A 125 -5.97 -10.04 -10.21
C LEU A 125 -5.48 -9.65 -11.61
N SER A 126 -6.36 -9.35 -12.55
CA SER A 126 -5.98 -8.99 -13.92
C SER A 126 -6.54 -7.62 -14.29
N SER A 127 -5.85 -6.90 -15.16
CA SER A 127 -6.32 -5.60 -15.68
C SER A 127 -7.63 -5.66 -16.49
N ALA A 128 -8.27 -6.84 -16.62
CA ALA A 128 -9.65 -6.95 -17.04
C ALA A 128 -10.62 -6.42 -15.97
N ASN A 129 -10.23 -6.54 -14.70
CA ASN A 129 -11.02 -6.07 -13.56
C ASN A 129 -10.76 -4.59 -13.27
N PRO A 130 -11.76 -3.85 -12.76
CA PRO A 130 -11.61 -2.47 -12.38
C PRO A 130 -10.55 -2.23 -11.28
N LEU A 131 -9.89 -1.08 -11.37
CA LEU A 131 -9.07 -0.49 -10.34
C LEU A 131 -9.89 0.59 -9.65
N PHE A 132 -9.99 0.56 -8.33
CA PHE A 132 -10.86 1.49 -7.61
C PHE A 132 -10.14 2.37 -6.58
N LEU A 133 -8.91 2.03 -6.22
CA LEU A 133 -8.12 2.83 -5.29
C LEU A 133 -6.67 2.88 -5.76
N ILE A 134 -6.11 4.08 -5.79
CA ILE A 134 -4.67 4.30 -5.93
C ILE A 134 -4.22 5.06 -4.69
N GLY A 135 -3.41 4.40 -3.86
CA GLY A 135 -2.74 5.05 -2.75
C GLY A 135 -1.38 5.55 -3.14
N THR A 136 -1.08 6.76 -2.72
CA THR A 136 0.27 7.31 -2.88
C THR A 136 0.76 7.90 -1.57
N MET A 137 2.07 7.87 -1.39
CA MET A 137 2.72 8.76 -0.44
C MET A 137 3.71 9.63 -1.18
N VAL A 138 3.68 10.91 -0.87
CA VAL A 138 4.55 11.95 -1.43
C VAL A 138 5.14 12.78 -0.29
N PHE A 139 6.19 13.53 -0.59
CA PHE A 139 6.73 14.52 0.34
C PHE A 139 6.40 15.92 -0.16
N VAL A 140 5.89 16.75 0.73
CA VAL A 140 5.61 18.17 0.50
C VAL A 140 6.36 18.94 1.58
N GLU A 141 7.31 19.79 1.21
CA GLU A 141 8.17 20.50 2.17
C GLU A 141 8.82 19.54 3.19
N ASN A 142 9.31 18.41 2.70
CA ASN A 142 9.90 17.31 3.47
C ASN A 142 8.94 16.61 4.46
N GLN A 143 7.64 16.90 4.39
CA GLN A 143 6.63 16.25 5.20
C GLN A 143 5.93 15.14 4.40
N PRO A 144 5.88 13.90 4.92
CA PRO A 144 5.20 12.80 4.24
C PRO A 144 3.69 12.97 4.31
N ARG A 145 3.05 12.87 3.16
CA ARG A 145 1.60 12.96 3.01
C ARG A 145 1.07 11.74 2.28
N LEU A 146 0.02 11.16 2.84
CA LEU A 146 -0.76 10.09 2.22
C LEU A 146 -1.85 10.71 1.36
N GLN A 147 -1.88 10.32 0.09
CA GLN A 147 -2.87 10.77 -0.89
C GLN A 147 -3.55 9.57 -1.50
N LEU A 148 -4.85 9.44 -1.29
CA LEU A 148 -5.64 8.31 -1.76
C LEU A 148 -6.66 8.81 -2.80
N TYR A 149 -6.65 8.19 -3.97
CA TYR A 149 -7.55 8.45 -5.08
C TYR A 149 -8.57 7.32 -5.14
N LEU A 150 -9.77 7.55 -4.64
CA LEU A 150 -10.82 6.53 -4.53
C LEU A 150 -11.89 6.75 -5.58
N ALA A 151 -12.17 5.73 -6.37
CA ALA A 151 -13.36 5.63 -7.19
C ALA A 151 -14.53 5.13 -6.31
N ARG A 152 -15.52 5.99 -6.09
CA ARG A 152 -16.73 5.67 -5.30
C ARG A 152 -17.67 4.75 -6.04
N ASP A 153 -17.53 4.73 -7.36
CA ASP A 153 -18.16 3.77 -8.27
C ASP A 153 -17.23 3.48 -9.45
N LEU A 154 -17.61 2.51 -10.27
CA LEU A 154 -16.76 2.07 -11.38
C LEU A 154 -16.61 3.11 -12.52
N ASN A 155 -17.44 4.16 -12.57
CA ASN A 155 -17.34 5.22 -13.57
C ASN A 155 -16.24 6.22 -13.22
N GLU A 156 -15.85 6.33 -11.96
CA GLU A 156 -14.81 7.24 -11.48
C GLU A 156 -13.38 6.71 -11.74
N GLU A 157 -13.22 5.47 -12.19
CA GLU A 157 -11.89 4.87 -12.46
C GLU A 157 -11.06 5.71 -13.44
N LYS A 158 -11.69 6.23 -14.49
CA LYS A 158 -11.01 7.10 -15.45
C LYS A 158 -10.44 8.35 -14.77
N ALA A 159 -11.19 8.95 -13.86
CA ALA A 159 -10.80 10.16 -13.15
C ALA A 159 -9.58 9.91 -12.24
N ILE A 160 -9.59 8.82 -11.46
CA ILE A 160 -8.44 8.49 -10.59
C ILE A 160 -7.18 8.17 -11.40
N LEU A 161 -7.30 7.47 -12.53
CA LEU A 161 -6.16 7.18 -13.42
C LEU A 161 -5.58 8.47 -14.02
N SER A 162 -6.42 9.41 -14.42
CA SER A 162 -5.98 10.71 -14.96
C SER A 162 -5.31 11.57 -13.90
N ALA A 163 -5.86 11.62 -12.70
CA ALA A 163 -5.29 12.33 -11.56
C ALA A 163 -3.94 11.75 -11.14
N PHE A 164 -3.85 10.44 -11.03
CA PHE A 164 -2.60 9.74 -10.77
C PHE A 164 -1.55 10.00 -11.86
N GLY A 165 -1.96 9.93 -13.14
CA GLY A 165 -1.07 10.26 -14.26
C GLY A 165 -0.50 11.68 -14.17
N ALA A 166 -1.27 12.66 -13.71
CA ALA A 166 -0.78 14.00 -13.45
C ALA A 166 0.23 14.04 -12.29
N LYS A 167 -0.03 13.29 -11.21
CA LYS A 167 0.83 13.19 -10.02
C LYS A 167 2.22 12.64 -10.33
N ILE A 168 2.33 11.59 -11.15
CA ILE A 168 3.59 10.89 -11.43
C ILE A 168 4.42 11.53 -12.56
N ARG A 169 3.94 12.63 -13.15
CA ARG A 169 4.64 13.29 -14.25
C ARG A 169 6.00 13.82 -13.82
N GLY A 170 7.07 13.32 -14.44
CA GLY A 170 8.45 13.68 -14.12
C GLY A 170 8.91 13.17 -12.76
N LYS A 171 8.27 12.13 -12.23
CA LYS A 171 8.62 11.51 -10.95
C LYS A 171 9.17 10.11 -11.11
N THR A 172 9.88 9.64 -10.11
CA THR A 172 10.28 8.26 -9.94
C THR A 172 9.26 7.54 -9.08
N LEU A 173 8.68 6.46 -9.62
CA LEU A 173 7.70 5.64 -8.93
C LEU A 173 8.41 4.64 -8.01
N ILE A 174 7.93 4.49 -6.79
CA ILE A 174 8.37 3.48 -5.82
C ILE A 174 7.19 2.56 -5.52
N THR A 175 7.41 1.26 -5.67
CA THR A 175 6.39 0.25 -5.42
C THR A 175 6.98 -0.94 -4.67
N PHE A 176 6.13 -1.85 -4.22
CA PHE A 176 6.52 -3.14 -3.68
C PHE A 176 5.92 -4.28 -4.51
N ASN A 177 6.75 -4.96 -5.31
CA ASN A 177 6.34 -5.93 -6.35
C ASN A 177 5.58 -5.29 -7.54
N GLY A 178 5.56 -3.97 -7.61
CA GLY A 178 4.72 -3.24 -8.55
C GLY A 178 5.21 -3.27 -9.99
N LYS A 179 6.47 -3.62 -10.25
CA LYS A 179 6.93 -3.89 -11.63
C LYS A 179 6.24 -5.11 -12.24
N SER A 180 5.80 -6.04 -11.41
CA SER A 180 5.14 -7.27 -11.84
C SER A 180 3.61 -7.18 -11.73
N PHE A 181 3.07 -6.27 -10.91
CA PHE A 181 1.64 -6.19 -10.67
C PHE A 181 1.09 -4.77 -10.87
N ASP A 182 1.38 -3.82 -9.98
CA ASP A 182 0.70 -2.50 -9.95
C ASP A 182 0.86 -1.73 -11.25
N TRP A 183 2.09 -1.59 -11.75
CA TRP A 183 2.34 -0.78 -12.93
C TRP A 183 1.71 -1.36 -14.19
N PRO A 184 1.92 -2.66 -14.54
CA PRO A 184 1.24 -3.27 -15.69
C PRO A 184 -0.29 -3.24 -15.55
N PHE A 185 -0.82 -3.32 -14.31
CA PHE A 185 -2.25 -3.21 -14.06
C PHE A 185 -2.76 -1.80 -14.38
N ILE A 186 -2.10 -0.76 -13.84
CA ILE A 186 -2.41 0.65 -14.10
C ILE A 186 -2.34 0.94 -15.61
N GLU A 187 -1.28 0.50 -16.31
CA GLU A 187 -1.14 0.69 -17.76
C GLU A 187 -2.29 0.02 -18.52
N GLY A 188 -2.63 -1.22 -18.18
CA GLY A 188 -3.74 -1.95 -18.79
C GLY A 188 -5.08 -1.26 -18.58
N ARG A 189 -5.33 -0.72 -17.37
CA ARG A 189 -6.55 0.05 -17.07
C ARG A 189 -6.56 1.41 -17.76
N ALA A 190 -5.43 2.09 -17.82
CA ALA A 190 -5.32 3.37 -18.51
C ALA A 190 -5.63 3.24 -20.02
N ILE A 191 -5.11 2.18 -20.68
CA ILE A 191 -5.44 1.89 -22.07
C ILE A 191 -6.94 1.67 -22.25
N ARG A 192 -7.59 0.88 -21.38
CA ARG A 192 -9.04 0.61 -21.46
C ARG A 192 -9.89 1.84 -21.23
N ASN A 193 -9.45 2.74 -20.38
CA ASN A 193 -10.13 3.99 -20.05
C ASN A 193 -9.73 5.16 -20.98
N LEU A 194 -8.89 4.91 -21.99
CA LEU A 194 -8.37 5.92 -22.91
C LEU A 194 -7.64 7.07 -22.19
N VAL A 195 -6.96 6.74 -21.10
CA VAL A 195 -6.11 7.66 -20.34
C VAL A 195 -4.68 7.52 -20.81
N LYS A 196 -4.04 8.64 -21.17
CA LYS A 196 -2.61 8.66 -21.52
C LYS A 196 -1.77 8.94 -20.28
N LEU A 197 -1.09 7.91 -19.79
CA LEU A 197 -0.13 8.07 -18.72
C LEU A 197 1.17 8.72 -19.24
N PRO A 198 1.86 9.52 -18.42
CA PRO A 198 3.20 10.01 -18.74
C PRO A 198 4.22 8.87 -18.67
N ALA A 199 5.33 9.01 -19.37
CA ALA A 199 6.49 8.16 -19.11
C ALA A 199 7.02 8.42 -17.69
N LEU A 200 7.38 7.35 -16.98
CA LEU A 200 8.03 7.46 -15.68
C LEU A 200 9.48 7.95 -15.87
N GLN A 201 9.96 8.79 -14.98
CA GLN A 201 11.38 9.14 -14.92
C GLN A 201 12.21 7.94 -14.44
N GLY A 202 11.66 7.17 -13.50
CA GLY A 202 12.23 5.94 -12.99
C GLY A 202 11.19 5.09 -12.30
N HIS A 203 11.52 3.82 -12.08
CA HIS A 203 10.67 2.91 -11.30
C HIS A 203 11.55 2.03 -10.41
N PHE A 204 11.48 2.25 -9.12
CA PHE A 204 12.20 1.46 -8.11
C PHE A 204 11.25 0.49 -7.42
N ASP A 205 11.41 -0.81 -7.68
CA ASP A 205 10.64 -1.86 -7.00
C ASP A 205 11.42 -2.32 -5.76
N LEU A 206 10.87 -1.99 -4.61
CA LEU A 206 11.50 -2.20 -3.30
C LEU A 206 11.63 -3.67 -2.92
N LEU A 207 10.79 -4.57 -3.48
CA LEU A 207 10.86 -6.01 -3.20
C LEU A 207 12.24 -6.60 -3.47
N PHE A 208 12.92 -6.15 -4.54
CA PHE A 208 14.25 -6.68 -4.88
C PHE A 208 15.31 -6.26 -3.85
N ALA A 209 15.25 -5.03 -3.35
CA ALA A 209 16.14 -4.55 -2.29
C ALA A 209 15.85 -5.25 -0.97
N ALA A 210 14.57 -5.39 -0.62
CA ALA A 210 14.11 -6.10 0.57
C ALA A 210 14.58 -7.57 0.58
N ARG A 211 14.39 -8.29 -0.54
CA ARG A 211 14.85 -9.68 -0.66
C ARG A 211 16.36 -9.79 -0.52
N ARG A 212 17.13 -8.89 -1.10
CA ARG A 212 18.59 -8.88 -1.00
C ARG A 212 19.07 -8.70 0.43
N ARG A 213 18.38 -7.84 1.19
CA ARG A 213 18.79 -7.46 2.55
C ARG A 213 18.29 -8.42 3.62
N TRP A 214 17.02 -8.87 3.53
CA TRP A 214 16.32 -9.52 4.64
C TRP A 214 15.83 -10.95 4.39
N LYS A 215 15.96 -11.50 3.17
CA LYS A 215 15.46 -12.84 2.84
C LYS A 215 16.00 -13.94 3.77
N SER A 216 17.23 -13.81 4.25
CA SER A 216 17.85 -14.79 5.17
C SER A 216 17.46 -14.59 6.64
N GLN A 217 16.83 -13.47 6.98
CA GLN A 217 16.51 -13.10 8.36
C GLN A 217 15.02 -13.31 8.69
N LEU A 218 14.16 -13.35 7.68
CA LEU A 218 12.73 -13.42 7.84
C LEU A 218 12.14 -14.66 7.13
N PRO A 219 10.98 -15.16 7.58
CA PRO A 219 10.33 -16.33 6.97
C PRO A 219 9.89 -16.07 5.51
N ASN A 220 9.62 -14.83 5.17
CA ASN A 220 9.32 -14.37 3.83
C ASN A 220 9.55 -12.85 3.72
N CYS A 221 9.48 -12.30 2.49
CA CYS A 221 9.59 -10.87 2.23
C CYS A 221 8.25 -10.29 1.76
N ARG A 222 7.14 -10.65 2.39
CA ARG A 222 5.86 -9.95 2.19
C ARG A 222 5.91 -8.61 2.92
N LEU A 223 5.21 -7.61 2.41
CA LEU A 223 5.27 -6.26 2.96
C LEU A 223 4.91 -6.21 4.45
N GLN A 224 3.85 -6.88 4.87
CA GLN A 224 3.45 -6.96 6.28
C GLN A 224 4.47 -7.73 7.16
N THR A 225 5.15 -8.73 6.61
CA THR A 225 6.23 -9.43 7.35
C THR A 225 7.43 -8.51 7.58
N LEU A 226 7.77 -7.72 6.57
CA LEU A 226 8.83 -6.71 6.67
C LEU A 226 8.42 -5.58 7.64
N GLU A 227 7.16 -5.14 7.59
CA GLU A 227 6.62 -4.16 8.51
C GLU A 227 6.77 -4.59 9.97
N MET A 228 6.35 -5.82 10.29
CA MET A 228 6.49 -6.35 11.64
C MET A 228 7.95 -6.59 12.03
N GLY A 229 8.72 -7.26 11.16
CA GLY A 229 10.05 -7.73 11.50
C GLY A 229 11.15 -6.67 11.41
N ILE A 230 10.97 -5.67 10.58
CA ILE A 230 11.99 -4.64 10.29
C ILE A 230 11.58 -3.26 10.82
N CYS A 231 10.31 -2.85 10.57
CA CYS A 231 9.81 -1.57 11.06
C CYS A 231 9.31 -1.66 12.51
N GLY A 232 9.13 -2.87 13.05
CA GLY A 232 8.63 -3.07 14.42
C GLY A 232 7.18 -2.61 14.60
N ARG A 233 6.37 -2.61 13.55
CA ARG A 233 5.01 -2.11 13.53
C ARG A 233 4.02 -3.20 13.12
N GLY A 234 2.87 -3.26 13.79
CA GLY A 234 1.75 -4.11 13.45
C GLY A 234 0.50 -3.29 13.15
N ARG A 235 -0.55 -3.97 12.70
CA ARG A 235 -1.84 -3.38 12.34
C ARG A 235 -2.96 -4.04 13.13
N HIS A 236 -3.86 -3.24 13.71
CA HIS A 236 -5.11 -3.70 14.28
C HIS A 236 -6.29 -3.26 13.40
N GLY A 237 -7.22 -4.17 13.15
CA GLY A 237 -8.38 -3.88 12.30
C GLY A 237 -8.07 -3.84 10.81
N ASP A 238 -6.88 -4.33 10.40
CA ASP A 238 -6.54 -4.48 8.98
C ASP A 238 -7.36 -5.60 8.32
N ILE A 239 -7.66 -5.42 7.04
CA ILE A 239 -8.39 -6.39 6.22
C ILE A 239 -7.40 -7.24 5.41
N PRO A 240 -7.59 -8.56 5.34
CA PRO A 240 -6.81 -9.37 4.41
C PRO A 240 -7.01 -8.91 2.95
N SER A 241 -5.92 -8.76 2.19
CA SER A 241 -5.99 -8.30 0.78
C SER A 241 -6.96 -9.13 -0.08
N SER A 242 -7.12 -10.43 0.24
CA SER A 242 -8.08 -11.32 -0.46
C SER A 242 -9.55 -10.95 -0.24
N GLN A 243 -9.89 -10.20 0.80
CA GLN A 243 -11.26 -9.77 1.11
C GLN A 243 -11.57 -8.36 0.58
N ILE A 244 -10.59 -7.63 0.10
CA ILE A 244 -10.75 -6.26 -0.39
C ILE A 244 -11.73 -6.17 -1.56
N PRO A 245 -11.65 -7.03 -2.61
CA PRO A 245 -12.61 -6.99 -3.72
C PRO A 245 -14.06 -7.16 -3.27
N GLU A 246 -14.32 -8.18 -2.43
CA GLU A 246 -15.66 -8.44 -1.90
C GLU A 246 -16.18 -7.26 -1.08
N ARG A 247 -15.34 -6.72 -0.19
CA ARG A 247 -15.69 -5.57 0.64
C ARG A 247 -16.03 -4.32 -0.17
N TYR A 248 -15.33 -4.09 -1.29
CA TYR A 248 -15.64 -2.98 -2.18
C TYR A 248 -16.98 -3.19 -2.92
N TYR A 249 -17.30 -4.42 -3.33
CA TYR A 249 -18.62 -4.73 -3.92
C TYR A 249 -19.75 -4.57 -2.89
N ASP A 250 -19.55 -5.00 -1.65
CA ASP A 250 -20.53 -4.78 -0.56
C ASP A 250 -20.78 -3.28 -0.35
N TYR A 251 -19.69 -2.47 -0.41
CA TYR A 251 -19.81 -1.02 -0.38
C TYR A 251 -20.65 -0.48 -1.55
N LEU A 252 -20.36 -0.89 -2.78
CA LEU A 252 -21.12 -0.43 -3.96
C LEU A 252 -22.61 -0.77 -3.85
N GLU A 253 -22.95 -1.97 -3.40
CA GLU A 253 -24.33 -2.38 -3.18
C GLU A 253 -25.01 -1.52 -2.11
N MET A 254 -24.35 -1.31 -0.98
CA MET A 254 -24.89 -0.50 0.11
C MET A 254 -25.03 0.98 -0.25
N ALA A 255 -24.05 1.55 -0.95
CA ALA A 255 -24.07 2.93 -1.41
C ALA A 255 -25.24 3.16 -2.38
N ASN A 256 -25.43 2.25 -3.34
CA ASN A 256 -26.50 2.35 -4.33
C ASN A 256 -27.93 2.17 -3.74
N THR A 257 -28.06 1.35 -2.68
CA THR A 257 -29.38 1.02 -2.11
C THR A 257 -29.77 1.90 -0.94
N LYS A 258 -28.82 2.38 -0.15
CA LYS A 258 -29.07 3.06 1.13
C LYS A 258 -28.37 4.42 1.25
N GLY A 259 -27.49 4.81 0.30
CA GLY A 259 -26.66 6.01 0.43
C GLY A 259 -25.68 5.93 1.60
N GLN A 260 -25.28 4.73 2.00
CA GLN A 260 -24.42 4.44 3.14
C GLN A 260 -23.29 3.52 2.71
N GLY A 261 -22.35 3.19 3.60
CA GLY A 261 -21.33 2.19 3.32
C GLY A 261 -19.89 2.63 3.61
N ALA A 262 -19.69 3.86 4.06
CA ALA A 262 -18.36 4.41 4.37
C ALA A 262 -17.53 3.50 5.28
N HIS A 263 -18.16 2.86 6.26
CA HIS A 263 -17.51 1.93 7.18
C HIS A 263 -16.90 0.70 6.49
N LEU A 264 -17.38 0.34 5.28
CA LEU A 264 -16.83 -0.76 4.51
C LEU A 264 -15.53 -0.34 3.79
N LEU A 265 -15.40 0.94 3.45
CA LEU A 265 -14.19 1.49 2.83
C LEU A 265 -13.04 1.72 3.83
N ALA A 266 -13.35 2.09 5.07
CA ALA A 266 -12.34 2.47 6.05
C ALA A 266 -11.20 1.42 6.22
N PRO A 267 -11.46 0.11 6.35
CA PRO A 267 -10.40 -0.89 6.42
C PRO A 267 -9.57 -1.00 5.15
N ILE A 268 -10.18 -0.79 3.96
CA ILE A 268 -9.49 -0.82 2.67
C ILE A 268 -8.53 0.37 2.56
N LEU A 269 -9.01 1.56 2.88
CA LEU A 269 -8.20 2.78 2.86
C LEU A 269 -7.04 2.68 3.86
N PHE A 270 -7.29 2.11 5.04
CA PHE A 270 -6.27 1.87 6.05
C PHE A 270 -5.20 0.89 5.56
N HIS A 271 -5.59 -0.24 4.96
CA HIS A 271 -4.69 -1.21 4.38
C HIS A 271 -3.74 -0.56 3.39
N ASN A 272 -4.28 0.08 2.37
CA ASN A 272 -3.53 0.72 1.30
C ASN A 272 -2.63 1.86 1.81
N ALA A 273 -3.12 2.71 2.71
CA ALA A 273 -2.34 3.78 3.33
C ALA A 273 -1.12 3.25 4.08
N LEU A 274 -1.26 2.13 4.79
CA LEU A 274 -0.15 1.52 5.51
C LEU A 274 0.85 0.84 4.58
N ASP A 275 0.42 0.32 3.44
CA ASP A 275 1.32 -0.28 2.46
C ASP A 275 2.26 0.76 1.87
N VAL A 276 1.76 1.93 1.45
CA VAL A 276 2.64 3.01 0.96
C VAL A 276 3.51 3.62 2.07
N LEU A 277 3.01 3.73 3.30
CA LEU A 277 3.79 4.18 4.44
C LEU A 277 4.94 3.22 4.76
N THR A 278 4.65 1.92 4.77
CA THR A 278 5.65 0.87 5.05
C THR A 278 6.80 0.91 4.03
N MET A 279 6.52 1.19 2.77
CA MET A 279 7.57 1.29 1.75
C MET A 279 8.58 2.39 2.08
N ALA A 280 8.14 3.56 2.54
CA ALA A 280 9.05 4.64 2.92
C ALA A 280 9.87 4.31 4.17
N GLU A 281 9.26 3.69 5.17
CA GLU A 281 9.98 3.22 6.37
C GLU A 281 11.03 2.18 6.01
N LEU A 282 10.74 1.26 5.09
CA LEU A 282 11.71 0.26 4.63
C LEU A 282 12.93 0.89 3.94
N ILE A 283 12.76 1.98 3.18
CA ILE A 283 13.89 2.73 2.61
C ILE A 283 14.75 3.31 3.73
N CYS A 284 14.14 3.90 4.76
CA CYS A 284 14.86 4.38 5.93
C CYS A 284 15.63 3.24 6.62
N CYS A 285 14.99 2.11 6.85
CA CYS A 285 15.62 0.93 7.48
C CYS A 285 16.77 0.37 6.66
N LEU A 286 16.66 0.36 5.32
CA LEU A 286 17.76 -0.04 4.42
C LEU A 286 18.96 0.91 4.56
N ALA A 287 18.73 2.22 4.60
CA ALA A 287 19.78 3.23 4.74
C ALA A 287 20.42 3.20 6.14
N GLU A 288 19.65 2.87 7.18
CA GLU A 288 20.10 2.69 8.57
C GLU A 288 20.89 1.39 8.77
N GLY A 289 20.90 0.48 7.78
CA GLY A 289 21.62 -0.80 7.86
C GLY A 289 20.93 -1.87 8.69
N LYS A 290 19.64 -1.72 8.97
CA LYS A 290 18.84 -2.70 9.73
C LYS A 290 18.72 -4.03 9.00
#